data_4a5e1f543c47f95428de46ac82fdb5cf
#
_entry.id   4a5e1f543c47f95428de46ac82fdb5cf
#
_cell.length_a   1.000
_cell.length_b   1.000
_cell.length_c   1.000
_cell.angle_alpha   90.00
_cell.angle_beta   90.00
_cell.angle_gamma   90.00
#
_symmetry.space_group_name_H-M   'P 1'
#
loop_
_entity.id
_entity.type
_entity.pdbx_description
1 polymer ?
#
loop_
_entity_poly.entity_id
_entity_poly.type
_entity_poly.pdbx_seq_one_letter_code
_entity_poly.pdbx_strand_id
1 'polypeptide(L)'
;MVTVDEKQFIVDFVSKHTFSYEKTSTYFKTVNIYRFSKEFSVGKYVPFLEAYCKCFDNSAYYEQILAVLSLLDKAGLKALPLEGEKWYEIDDMQDLDIAETLFGKKEGLLPGYQKRYGGYWRFPFLLDFAYLVNPHFPTERMLEELKANLDKLLRQYPSGSYVNRRLVAKHWNIPAEAVAVGNGAAELIRKLMELLPG
;
A
#
# COMPACT_ATOMS: atom_id res chain seq x y z
N MET A 1 5.04 4.67 12.40
CA MET A 1 3.67 5.24 12.29
C MET A 1 3.21 5.74 13.66
N VAL A 2 2.31 6.71 13.68
CA VAL A 2 1.78 7.31 14.91
C VAL A 2 0.26 7.43 14.87
N THR A 3 -0.36 7.52 16.04
CA THR A 3 -1.74 8.01 16.19
C THR A 3 -1.73 9.38 16.84
N VAL A 4 -2.70 10.21 16.50
CA VAL A 4 -2.82 11.56 17.07
C VAL A 4 -4.22 11.78 17.66
N ASP A 5 -4.32 12.70 18.62
CA ASP A 5 -5.58 13.17 19.14
C ASP A 5 -6.18 14.32 18.29
N GLU A 6 -7.34 14.82 18.70
CA GLU A 6 -8.03 15.93 18.02
C GLU A 6 -7.20 17.24 17.99
N LYS A 7 -6.22 17.39 18.87
CA LYS A 7 -5.32 18.54 18.97
C LYS A 7 -3.98 18.33 18.28
N GLN A 8 -3.86 17.21 17.53
CA GLN A 8 -2.64 16.78 16.83
C GLN A 8 -1.48 16.38 17.76
N PHE A 9 -1.73 16.04 19.04
CA PHE A 9 -0.70 15.45 19.86
C PHE A 9 -0.55 13.97 19.53
N ILE A 10 0.69 13.49 19.48
CA ILE A 10 1.00 12.09 19.27
C ILE A 10 0.60 11.33 20.53
N VAL A 11 -0.33 10.40 20.38
CA VAL A 11 -0.85 9.56 21.46
C VAL A 11 -0.07 8.27 21.58
N ASP A 12 0.29 7.67 20.43
CA ASP A 12 1.01 6.41 20.39
C ASP A 12 1.93 6.31 19.17
N PHE A 13 3.05 5.60 19.35
CA PHE A 13 3.94 5.17 18.29
C PHE A 13 3.64 3.70 17.96
N VAL A 14 3.03 3.48 16.81
CA VAL A 14 2.58 2.16 16.39
C VAL A 14 3.77 1.31 15.96
N SER A 15 4.05 0.26 16.72
CA SER A 15 5.07 -0.74 16.42
C SER A 15 4.48 -1.92 15.65
N LYS A 16 5.33 -2.81 15.13
CA LYS A 16 4.88 -4.07 14.51
C LYS A 16 4.07 -4.98 15.45
N HIS A 17 4.19 -4.80 16.76
CA HIS A 17 3.45 -5.57 17.77
C HIS A 17 2.09 -4.96 18.12
N THR A 18 1.94 -3.64 17.91
CA THR A 18 0.69 -2.91 18.20
C THR A 18 -0.09 -2.57 16.92
N PHE A 19 0.47 -2.86 15.75
CA PHE A 19 -0.17 -2.63 14.46
C PHE A 19 -1.40 -3.52 14.27
N SER A 20 -2.50 -2.93 13.81
CA SER A 20 -3.71 -3.63 13.39
C SER A 20 -4.18 -3.15 12.03
N TYR A 21 -4.44 -4.07 11.11
CA TYR A 21 -4.99 -3.74 9.79
C TYR A 21 -6.35 -3.05 9.84
N GLU A 22 -7.17 -3.35 10.85
CA GLU A 22 -8.48 -2.74 11.05
C GLU A 22 -8.40 -1.24 11.39
N LYS A 23 -7.27 -0.82 11.98
CA LYS A 23 -7.01 0.56 12.41
C LYS A 23 -6.16 1.36 11.43
N THR A 24 -5.88 0.83 10.25
CA THR A 24 -4.98 1.47 9.28
C THR A 24 -5.37 2.91 8.93
N SER A 25 -6.68 3.20 8.89
CA SER A 25 -7.20 4.55 8.62
C SER A 25 -6.90 5.59 9.71
N THR A 26 -6.49 5.15 10.90
CA THR A 26 -6.16 6.03 12.05
C THR A 26 -4.65 6.24 12.20
N TYR A 27 -3.84 5.59 11.38
CA TYR A 27 -2.40 5.66 11.45
C TYR A 27 -1.84 6.70 10.49
N PHE A 28 -0.91 7.49 10.99
CA PHE A 28 -0.16 8.45 10.20
C PHE A 28 1.30 7.99 10.07
N LYS A 29 1.84 8.04 8.86
CA LYS A 29 3.26 7.77 8.64
C LYS A 29 4.06 9.03 9.00
N THR A 30 5.12 8.88 9.78
CA THR A 30 6.06 9.95 10.06
C THR A 30 6.94 10.19 8.84
N VAL A 31 7.30 11.44 8.58
CA VAL A 31 8.24 11.80 7.51
C VAL A 31 9.69 11.89 8.01
N ASN A 32 9.94 11.36 9.20
CA ASN A 32 11.27 11.31 9.86
C ASN A 32 11.93 12.69 10.05
N ILE A 33 11.14 13.76 10.16
CA ILE A 33 11.59 15.11 10.44
C ILE A 33 11.02 15.55 11.79
N TYR A 34 11.92 15.84 12.73
CA TYR A 34 11.56 16.20 14.09
C TYR A 34 12.21 17.52 14.48
N ARG A 35 11.46 18.36 15.19
CA ARG A 35 11.95 19.59 15.79
C ARG A 35 11.70 19.55 17.29
N PHE A 36 12.77 19.58 18.07
CA PHE A 36 12.68 19.60 19.53
C PHE A 36 13.17 20.96 20.07
N SER A 37 12.59 21.36 21.20
CA SER A 37 13.16 22.46 21.97
C SER A 37 14.52 22.05 22.56
N LYS A 38 15.38 23.04 22.84
CA LYS A 38 16.66 22.77 23.51
C LYS A 38 16.46 22.12 24.89
N GLU A 39 15.45 22.57 25.61
CA GLU A 39 15.09 22.04 26.91
C GLU A 39 14.74 20.54 26.84
N PHE A 40 13.86 20.17 25.90
CA PHE A 40 13.49 18.78 25.70
C PHE A 40 14.68 17.93 25.24
N SER A 41 15.45 18.44 24.28
CA SER A 41 16.61 17.70 23.76
C SER A 41 17.63 17.42 24.84
N VAL A 42 18.09 18.45 25.55
CA VAL A 42 19.19 18.32 26.53
C VAL A 42 18.69 17.69 27.84
N GLY A 43 17.48 18.01 28.25
CA GLY A 43 16.96 17.55 29.54
C GLY A 43 16.34 16.15 29.53
N LYS A 44 15.88 15.67 28.35
CA LYS A 44 15.12 14.42 28.26
C LYS A 44 15.64 13.51 27.13
N TYR A 45 15.59 13.98 25.89
CA TYR A 45 15.81 13.10 24.73
C TYR A 45 17.24 12.55 24.67
N VAL A 46 18.24 13.41 24.73
CA VAL A 46 19.66 13.00 24.63
C VAL A 46 20.09 12.10 25.79
N PRO A 47 19.80 12.43 27.07
CA PRO A 47 20.16 11.54 28.18
C PRO A 47 19.51 10.17 28.07
N PHE A 48 18.26 10.12 27.63
CA PHE A 48 17.54 8.85 27.45
C PHE A 48 18.09 8.04 26.28
N LEU A 49 18.42 8.70 25.17
CA LEU A 49 19.08 8.09 24.00
C LEU A 49 20.42 7.47 24.39
N GLU A 50 21.26 8.23 25.10
CA GLU A 50 22.57 7.74 25.58
C GLU A 50 22.44 6.55 26.52
N ALA A 51 21.48 6.59 27.44
CA ALA A 51 21.22 5.49 28.34
C ALA A 51 20.75 4.25 27.58
N TYR A 52 19.85 4.43 26.63
CA TYR A 52 19.35 3.35 25.79
C TYR A 52 20.47 2.69 24.99
N CYS A 53 21.30 3.47 24.30
CA CYS A 53 22.44 2.95 23.53
C CYS A 53 23.48 2.23 24.38
N LYS A 54 23.65 2.63 25.65
CA LYS A 54 24.57 1.96 26.60
C LYS A 54 24.01 0.66 27.16
N CYS A 55 22.69 0.57 27.34
CA CYS A 55 22.03 -0.58 27.99
C CYS A 55 21.56 -1.66 27.04
N PHE A 56 21.26 -1.31 25.80
CA PHE A 56 20.69 -2.22 24.82
C PHE A 56 21.61 -2.34 23.59
N ASP A 57 21.19 -1.85 22.45
CA ASP A 57 21.98 -1.84 21.23
C ASP A 57 21.69 -0.58 20.37
N ASN A 58 22.45 -0.44 19.29
CA ASN A 58 22.33 0.69 18.37
C ASN A 58 21.48 0.35 17.13
N SER A 59 20.81 -0.81 17.11
CA SER A 59 20.02 -1.28 15.97
C SER A 59 18.56 -0.82 16.00
N ALA A 60 18.13 -0.23 17.11
CA ALA A 60 16.76 0.24 17.27
C ALA A 60 16.51 1.58 16.57
N TYR A 61 15.30 1.75 16.06
CA TYR A 61 14.87 3.04 15.53
C TYR A 61 14.76 4.08 16.65
N TYR A 62 15.23 5.29 16.38
CA TYR A 62 15.22 6.39 17.36
C TYR A 62 13.78 6.80 17.78
N GLU A 63 12.76 6.51 16.98
CA GLU A 63 11.36 6.69 17.36
C GLU A 63 10.93 5.83 18.55
N GLN A 64 11.60 4.72 18.81
CA GLN A 64 11.32 3.91 20.00
C GLN A 64 11.58 4.69 21.28
N ILE A 65 12.57 5.55 21.25
CA ILE A 65 12.90 6.43 22.37
C ILE A 65 11.82 7.48 22.57
N LEU A 66 11.33 8.06 21.49
CA LEU A 66 10.19 8.99 21.52
C LEU A 66 8.93 8.32 22.04
N ALA A 67 8.69 7.05 21.65
CA ALA A 67 7.59 6.25 22.16
C ALA A 67 7.67 6.09 23.69
N VAL A 68 8.82 5.70 24.21
CA VAL A 68 9.02 5.54 25.67
C VAL A 68 8.88 6.87 26.40
N LEU A 69 9.47 7.94 25.89
CA LEU A 69 9.35 9.27 26.48
C LEU A 69 7.90 9.77 26.50
N SER A 70 7.13 9.48 25.45
CA SER A 70 5.71 9.82 25.39
C SER A 70 4.88 9.11 26.47
N LEU A 71 5.22 7.85 26.75
CA LEU A 71 4.57 7.06 27.81
C LEU A 71 4.94 7.53 29.21
N LEU A 72 6.21 7.84 29.44
CA LEU A 72 6.71 8.21 30.77
C LEU A 72 6.29 9.60 31.21
N ASP A 73 6.29 10.55 30.29
CA ASP A 73 6.23 11.98 30.65
C ASP A 73 5.17 12.77 29.86
N LYS A 74 4.31 12.09 29.12
CA LYS A 74 3.36 12.73 28.19
C LYS A 74 4.06 13.85 27.43
N ALA A 75 5.13 13.51 26.73
CA ALA A 75 6.14 14.43 26.19
C ALA A 75 5.58 15.57 25.33
N GLY A 76 4.27 15.59 25.08
CA GLY A 76 3.60 16.66 24.37
C GLY A 76 4.07 16.81 22.93
N LEU A 77 4.51 15.72 22.29
CA LEU A 77 4.91 15.74 20.90
C LEU A 77 3.71 16.05 20.01
N LYS A 78 3.81 17.10 19.23
CA LYS A 78 2.75 17.54 18.34
C LYS A 78 3.11 17.18 16.91
N ALA A 79 2.18 16.55 16.20
CA ALA A 79 2.30 16.30 14.78
C ALA A 79 2.04 17.59 13.98
N LEU A 80 2.82 17.78 12.92
CA LEU A 80 2.56 18.78 11.90
C LEU A 80 2.17 18.05 10.61
N PRO A 81 0.89 18.01 10.24
CA PRO A 81 0.46 17.36 9.00
C PRO A 81 1.06 18.02 7.77
N LEU A 82 1.40 17.23 6.78
CA LEU A 82 1.70 17.73 5.43
C LEU A 82 0.38 17.98 4.69
N GLU A 83 0.13 19.23 4.33
CA GLU A 83 -1.11 19.65 3.65
C GLU A 83 -0.86 19.84 2.15
N GLY A 84 -0.63 18.72 1.45
CA GLY A 84 -0.47 18.75 -0.01
C GLY A 84 0.99 18.78 -0.49
N GLU A 85 1.96 18.86 0.39
CA GLU A 85 3.36 18.72 0.02
C GLU A 85 3.65 17.29 -0.41
N LYS A 86 4.42 17.17 -1.49
CA LYS A 86 4.90 15.87 -1.96
C LYS A 86 6.01 15.39 -1.03
N TRP A 87 5.85 14.17 -0.56
CA TRP A 87 6.86 13.46 0.22
C TRP A 87 6.91 12.00 -0.21
N TYR A 88 8.07 11.40 -0.19
CA TYR A 88 8.25 9.99 -0.44
C TYR A 88 9.51 9.48 0.25
N GLU A 89 9.45 8.31 0.89
CA GLU A 89 10.57 7.64 1.54
C GLU A 89 11.16 6.62 0.58
N ILE A 90 12.48 6.61 0.47
CA ILE A 90 13.22 5.74 -0.44
C ILE A 90 13.97 4.71 0.38
N ASP A 91 13.46 3.49 0.41
CA ASP A 91 14.06 2.35 1.09
C ASP A 91 14.72 1.38 0.10
N ASP A 92 14.21 1.30 -1.12
CA ASP A 92 14.72 0.42 -2.16
C ASP A 92 14.68 1.05 -3.57
N MET A 93 15.10 0.26 -4.58
CA MET A 93 15.13 0.72 -5.98
C MET A 93 13.74 0.98 -6.57
N GLN A 94 12.71 0.31 -6.08
CA GLN A 94 11.34 0.58 -6.50
C GLN A 94 10.85 1.92 -5.96
N ASP A 95 11.21 2.23 -4.73
CA ASP A 95 10.89 3.52 -4.12
C ASP A 95 11.60 4.67 -4.84
N LEU A 96 12.86 4.46 -5.22
CA LEU A 96 13.60 5.44 -6.03
C LEU A 96 12.89 5.71 -7.35
N ASP A 97 12.48 4.67 -8.08
CA ASP A 97 11.76 4.79 -9.35
C ASP A 97 10.42 5.55 -9.19
N ILE A 98 9.71 5.32 -8.08
CA ILE A 98 8.48 6.05 -7.75
C ILE A 98 8.81 7.52 -7.44
N ALA A 99 9.84 7.77 -6.62
CA ALA A 99 10.26 9.12 -6.26
C ALA A 99 10.70 9.91 -7.49
N GLU A 100 11.51 9.34 -8.38
CA GLU A 100 11.90 9.96 -9.65
C GLU A 100 10.70 10.37 -10.50
N THR A 101 9.63 9.57 -10.47
CA THR A 101 8.39 9.93 -11.18
C THR A 101 7.63 11.03 -10.45
N LEU A 102 7.52 10.98 -9.12
CA LEU A 102 6.78 11.97 -8.33
C LEU A 102 7.42 13.36 -8.39
N PHE A 103 8.76 13.42 -8.36
CA PHE A 103 9.53 14.66 -8.31
C PHE A 103 10.17 15.04 -9.65
N GLY A 104 10.04 14.19 -10.67
CA GLY A 104 10.57 14.41 -11.99
C GLY A 104 9.99 15.64 -12.71
N LYS A 105 10.67 16.06 -13.77
CA LYS A 105 10.17 17.14 -14.63
C LYS A 105 8.93 16.70 -15.39
N LYS A 106 8.04 17.64 -15.73
CA LYS A 106 6.77 17.39 -16.43
C LYS A 106 6.95 16.59 -17.72
N GLU A 107 8.01 16.84 -18.48
CA GLU A 107 8.33 16.18 -19.74
C GLU A 107 8.63 14.68 -19.57
N GLY A 108 9.12 14.26 -18.40
CA GLY A 108 9.41 12.87 -18.07
C GLY A 108 8.29 12.09 -17.42
N LEU A 109 7.22 12.77 -16.98
CA LEU A 109 6.16 12.12 -16.18
C LEU A 109 5.39 11.07 -16.98
N LEU A 110 4.92 11.41 -18.18
CA LEU A 110 4.14 10.48 -19.00
C LEU A 110 4.93 9.22 -19.36
N PRO A 111 6.17 9.29 -19.88
CA PRO A 111 6.99 8.09 -20.08
C PRO A 111 7.22 7.29 -18.81
N GLY A 112 7.42 7.95 -17.66
CA GLY A 112 7.57 7.31 -16.36
C GLY A 112 6.35 6.51 -15.94
N TYR A 113 5.15 7.03 -16.13
CA TYR A 113 3.90 6.30 -15.88
C TYR A 113 3.68 5.15 -16.87
N GLN A 114 3.87 5.39 -18.16
CA GLN A 114 3.67 4.38 -19.21
C GLN A 114 4.57 3.16 -19.02
N LYS A 115 5.81 3.37 -18.58
CA LYS A 115 6.78 2.30 -18.32
C LYS A 115 6.31 1.28 -17.27
N ARG A 116 5.42 1.69 -16.34
CA ARG A 116 5.00 0.85 -15.21
C ARG A 116 3.91 -0.15 -15.52
N TYR A 117 3.11 0.04 -16.54
CA TYR A 117 1.98 -0.83 -16.89
C TYR A 117 1.01 -1.09 -15.71
N GLY A 118 0.69 -0.08 -14.92
CA GLY A 118 -0.20 -0.21 -13.78
C GLY A 118 0.44 0.25 -12.47
N GLY A 119 -0.18 -0.13 -11.34
CA GLY A 119 0.26 0.33 -10.02
C GLY A 119 0.01 1.83 -9.79
N TYR A 120 -0.88 2.44 -10.57
CA TYR A 120 -1.17 3.88 -10.54
C TYR A 120 -1.86 4.32 -9.24
N TRP A 121 -2.38 3.41 -8.46
CA TRP A 121 -2.88 3.66 -7.12
C TRP A 121 -1.82 4.24 -6.16
N ARG A 122 -0.53 4.09 -6.48
CA ARG A 122 0.58 4.74 -5.75
C ARG A 122 0.70 6.24 -6.04
N PHE A 123 -0.03 6.74 -7.02
CA PHE A 123 0.00 8.13 -7.46
C PHE A 123 -1.39 8.76 -7.30
N PRO A 124 -1.81 9.11 -6.07
CA PRO A 124 -3.20 9.50 -5.77
C PRO A 124 -3.67 10.77 -6.49
N PHE A 125 -2.74 11.56 -7.03
CA PHE A 125 -3.05 12.76 -7.81
C PHE A 125 -3.09 12.53 -9.32
N LEU A 126 -2.83 11.30 -9.77
CA LEU A 126 -2.89 10.94 -11.19
C LEU A 126 -4.33 10.69 -11.61
N LEU A 127 -4.77 11.36 -12.67
CA LEU A 127 -5.98 11.00 -13.39
C LEU A 127 -5.63 9.96 -14.44
N ASP A 128 -6.01 8.71 -14.20
CA ASP A 128 -5.71 7.59 -15.09
C ASP A 128 -6.81 7.42 -16.14
N PHE A 129 -6.46 7.71 -17.40
CA PHE A 129 -7.30 7.46 -18.59
C PHE A 129 -6.73 6.34 -19.48
N ALA A 130 -5.65 5.68 -19.06
CA ALA A 130 -4.99 4.64 -19.85
C ALA A 130 -5.67 3.27 -19.71
N TYR A 131 -6.18 2.97 -18.52
CA TYR A 131 -6.83 1.69 -18.23
C TYR A 131 -8.32 1.87 -18.00
N LEU A 132 -9.11 1.17 -18.81
CA LEU A 132 -10.56 1.13 -18.69
C LEU A 132 -10.97 0.15 -17.58
N VAL A 133 -10.92 0.62 -16.34
CA VAL A 133 -11.41 -0.14 -15.20
C VAL A 133 -12.89 0.16 -14.97
N ASN A 134 -13.66 -0.88 -14.63
CA ASN A 134 -15.04 -0.68 -14.22
C ASN A 134 -15.09 -0.26 -12.75
N PRO A 135 -15.49 0.98 -12.42
CA PRO A 135 -15.53 1.46 -11.03
C PRO A 135 -16.61 0.76 -10.17
N HIS A 136 -17.54 0.02 -10.82
CA HIS A 136 -18.62 -0.71 -10.15
C HIS A 136 -18.32 -2.21 -10.01
N PHE A 137 -17.10 -2.64 -10.33
CA PHE A 137 -16.68 -4.03 -10.24
C PHE A 137 -15.34 -4.13 -9.48
N PRO A 138 -15.18 -5.14 -8.61
CA PRO A 138 -16.17 -6.16 -8.21
C PRO A 138 -17.30 -5.56 -7.36
N THR A 139 -18.47 -6.22 -7.35
CA THR A 139 -19.58 -5.81 -6.48
C THR A 139 -19.26 -6.10 -5.02
N GLU A 140 -19.93 -5.41 -4.08
CA GLU A 140 -19.71 -5.60 -2.63
C GLU A 140 -19.87 -7.07 -2.23
N ARG A 141 -20.93 -7.73 -2.73
CA ARG A 141 -21.14 -9.16 -2.48
C ARG A 141 -19.98 -10.03 -2.95
N MET A 142 -19.39 -9.73 -4.12
CA MET A 142 -18.23 -10.48 -4.62
C MET A 142 -17.00 -10.25 -3.74
N LEU A 143 -16.81 -9.03 -3.25
CA LEU A 143 -15.72 -8.71 -2.33
C LEU A 143 -15.87 -9.47 -1.01
N GLU A 144 -17.06 -9.53 -0.45
CA GLU A 144 -17.34 -10.30 0.78
C GLU A 144 -17.09 -11.79 0.56
N GLU A 145 -17.53 -12.35 -0.56
CA GLU A 145 -17.29 -13.74 -0.90
C GLU A 145 -15.80 -14.06 -1.07
N LEU A 146 -15.05 -13.17 -1.76
CA LEU A 146 -13.61 -13.30 -1.91
C LEU A 146 -12.90 -13.23 -0.55
N LYS A 147 -13.24 -12.28 0.30
CA LYS A 147 -12.69 -12.15 1.65
C LYS A 147 -12.94 -13.41 2.49
N ALA A 148 -14.16 -13.94 2.47
CA ALA A 148 -14.54 -15.14 3.21
C ALA A 148 -13.80 -16.42 2.76
N ASN A 149 -13.37 -16.47 1.50
CA ASN A 149 -12.69 -17.63 0.92
C ASN A 149 -11.19 -17.39 0.66
N LEU A 150 -10.63 -16.25 1.03
CA LEU A 150 -9.29 -15.81 0.64
C LEU A 150 -8.20 -16.84 1.03
N ASP A 151 -8.24 -17.35 2.26
CA ASP A 151 -7.27 -18.34 2.74
C ASP A 151 -7.26 -19.60 1.86
N LYS A 152 -8.45 -20.10 1.53
CA LYS A 152 -8.60 -21.27 0.65
C LYS A 152 -8.13 -20.97 -0.77
N LEU A 153 -8.49 -19.81 -1.32
CA LEU A 153 -8.14 -19.42 -2.69
C LEU A 153 -6.63 -19.24 -2.85
N LEU A 154 -5.95 -18.72 -1.83
CA LEU A 154 -4.48 -18.53 -1.86
C LEU A 154 -3.71 -19.85 -1.73
N ARG A 155 -4.26 -20.86 -1.05
CA ARG A 155 -3.58 -22.13 -0.79
C ARG A 155 -3.85 -23.21 -1.81
N GLN A 156 -4.86 -23.04 -2.67
CA GLN A 156 -5.31 -24.05 -3.62
C GLN A 156 -5.06 -23.61 -5.07
N TYR A 157 -4.83 -24.58 -5.93
CA TYR A 157 -4.80 -24.31 -7.36
C TYR A 157 -6.18 -23.91 -7.86
N PRO A 158 -6.27 -22.92 -8.75
CA PRO A 158 -7.53 -22.55 -9.35
C PRO A 158 -8.06 -23.67 -10.27
N SER A 159 -9.36 -23.69 -10.46
CA SER A 159 -9.98 -24.58 -11.42
C SER A 159 -9.50 -24.30 -12.85
N GLY A 160 -9.23 -25.36 -13.60
CA GLY A 160 -8.81 -25.24 -14.99
C GLY A 160 -9.95 -24.84 -15.95
N SER A 161 -9.59 -24.62 -17.20
CA SER A 161 -10.53 -24.17 -18.26
C SER A 161 -11.72 -25.12 -18.47
N TYR A 162 -11.53 -26.41 -18.24
CA TYR A 162 -12.61 -27.41 -18.32
C TYR A 162 -13.78 -27.11 -17.36
N VAL A 163 -13.49 -26.77 -16.11
CA VAL A 163 -14.49 -26.43 -15.09
C VAL A 163 -15.07 -25.05 -15.39
N ASN A 164 -14.21 -24.07 -15.66
CA ASN A 164 -14.62 -22.69 -15.87
C ASN A 164 -15.59 -22.56 -17.05
N ARG A 165 -15.30 -23.20 -18.19
CA ARG A 165 -16.23 -23.17 -19.34
C ARG A 165 -17.59 -23.79 -19.05
N ARG A 166 -17.66 -24.86 -18.22
CA ARG A 166 -18.91 -25.48 -17.81
C ARG A 166 -19.71 -24.59 -16.87
N LEU A 167 -19.09 -23.87 -15.99
CA LEU A 167 -19.75 -22.88 -15.13
C LEU A 167 -20.35 -21.74 -15.96
N VAL A 168 -19.62 -21.22 -16.93
CA VAL A 168 -20.12 -20.20 -17.87
C VAL A 168 -21.26 -20.74 -18.72
N ALA A 169 -21.11 -21.93 -19.29
CA ALA A 169 -22.11 -22.59 -20.10
C ALA A 169 -23.43 -22.79 -19.32
N LYS A 170 -23.32 -23.24 -18.06
CA LYS A 170 -24.49 -23.36 -17.17
C LYS A 170 -25.16 -22.02 -16.90
N HIS A 171 -24.40 -20.99 -16.67
CA HIS A 171 -24.91 -19.64 -16.35
C HIS A 171 -25.70 -19.06 -17.55
N TRP A 172 -25.19 -19.24 -18.77
CA TRP A 172 -25.83 -18.73 -20.00
C TRP A 172 -26.72 -19.73 -20.71
N ASN A 173 -26.86 -20.92 -20.16
CA ASN A 173 -27.68 -22.01 -20.75
C ASN A 173 -27.28 -22.33 -22.20
N ILE A 174 -25.98 -22.48 -22.44
CA ILE A 174 -25.42 -22.83 -23.76
C ILE A 174 -24.55 -24.08 -23.63
N PRO A 175 -24.25 -24.80 -24.74
CA PRO A 175 -23.35 -25.94 -24.72
C PRO A 175 -21.93 -25.52 -24.27
N ALA A 176 -21.26 -26.35 -23.44
CA ALA A 176 -19.92 -26.07 -22.97
C ALA A 176 -18.88 -26.03 -24.11
N GLU A 177 -19.19 -26.71 -25.21
CA GLU A 177 -18.35 -26.73 -26.43
C GLU A 177 -18.35 -25.39 -27.15
N ALA A 178 -19.38 -24.56 -26.94
CA ALA A 178 -19.48 -23.22 -27.49
C ALA A 178 -18.78 -22.16 -26.66
N VAL A 179 -18.11 -22.55 -25.54
CA VAL A 179 -17.47 -21.62 -24.62
C VAL A 179 -15.96 -21.80 -24.65
N ALA A 180 -15.22 -20.70 -24.92
CA ALA A 180 -13.78 -20.61 -24.69
C ALA A 180 -13.50 -19.67 -23.51
N VAL A 181 -12.63 -20.09 -22.60
CA VAL A 181 -12.20 -19.30 -21.43
C VAL A 181 -10.69 -19.17 -21.47
N GLY A 182 -10.19 -17.96 -21.26
CA GLY A 182 -8.76 -17.65 -21.24
C GLY A 182 -8.40 -16.58 -20.21
N ASN A 183 -7.12 -16.35 -20.00
CA ASN A 183 -6.58 -15.33 -19.10
C ASN A 183 -6.55 -13.97 -19.82
N GLY A 184 -7.73 -13.41 -20.04
CA GLY A 184 -7.92 -12.15 -20.73
C GLY A 184 -7.99 -12.27 -22.26
N ALA A 185 -8.35 -11.14 -22.90
CA ALA A 185 -8.62 -11.08 -24.34
C ALA A 185 -7.39 -11.44 -25.19
N ALA A 186 -6.18 -11.07 -24.77
CA ALA A 186 -4.96 -11.31 -25.52
C ALA A 186 -4.70 -12.81 -25.79
N GLU A 187 -4.94 -13.67 -24.79
CA GLU A 187 -4.83 -15.13 -24.98
C GLU A 187 -5.87 -15.66 -25.96
N LEU A 188 -7.12 -15.21 -25.84
CA LEU A 188 -8.20 -15.64 -26.71
C LEU A 188 -8.00 -15.17 -28.15
N ILE A 189 -7.56 -13.93 -28.36
CA ILE A 189 -7.21 -13.38 -29.68
C ILE A 189 -6.10 -14.22 -30.33
N ARG A 190 -5.03 -14.49 -29.57
CA ARG A 190 -3.93 -15.32 -30.10
C ARG A 190 -4.41 -16.69 -30.52
N LYS A 191 -5.20 -17.39 -29.67
CA LYS A 191 -5.76 -18.70 -30.01
C LYS A 191 -6.69 -18.64 -31.24
N LEU A 192 -7.49 -17.58 -31.33
CA LEU A 192 -8.34 -17.37 -32.50
C LEU A 192 -7.52 -17.21 -33.78
N MET A 193 -6.45 -16.41 -33.75
CA MET A 193 -5.55 -16.21 -34.89
C MET A 193 -4.82 -17.50 -35.32
N GLU A 194 -4.48 -18.37 -34.36
CA GLU A 194 -3.88 -19.69 -34.64
C GLU A 194 -4.85 -20.67 -35.33
N LEU A 195 -6.16 -20.49 -35.14
CA LEU A 195 -7.21 -21.35 -35.67
C LEU A 195 -7.80 -20.86 -37.00
N LEU A 196 -7.63 -19.58 -37.34
CA LEU A 196 -8.09 -19.04 -38.58
C LEU A 196 -7.13 -19.45 -39.71
N PRO A 197 -7.63 -20.05 -40.80
CA PRO A 197 -6.79 -20.29 -41.97
C PRO A 197 -6.30 -18.96 -42.53
N GLY A 198 -4.99 -18.87 -42.83
CA GLY A 198 -4.38 -17.73 -43.49
C GLY A 198 -4.83 -17.56 -44.92
#